data_940bcb12724eefebbb065201c0e0fc9e
#
_entry.id   940bcb12724eefebbb065201c0e0fc9e
#
_cell.length_a   1.000
_cell.length_b   1.000
_cell.length_c   1.000
_cell.angle_alpha   90.00
_cell.angle_beta   90.00
_cell.angle_gamma   90.00
#
_symmetry.space_group_name_H-M   'P 1'
#
loop_
_entity.id
_entity.type
_entity.pdbx_description
1 polymer ?
#
loop_
_entity_poly.entity_id
_entity_poly.type
_entity_poly.pdbx_seq_one_letter_code
_entity_poly.pdbx_strand_id
1 'polypeptide(L)'
;MKRSFVLASLTLAASAPAAAGPATPLFSSDTPIQVRLQGPIATFASNRSEVARPATMVVDGVTYPVSLSPRGITRRTNDICDFPPLRVTLTRAAPAGSLFEHQRRLKLVTHCKRSADFQQKVLLEYAAYRLYNLMTPLSFRARLANIEYVDDSGKPYISRVGFFIEDFDDVAKRNDLRDAHQGSLVPLQRIDATAGGRFAVFEYMISNYDWSMRAAPKGEECCHNGRLLAGAVGGFVPVPYDFDFSGLVSAPYAGPPEGVPIDNVRQRNYRGYCAHVAQARAAAAQAAAQRASYLGLFATIPGLDANNQARAASFIQGFFADVDSGKIFKTCVN
;
A
#
# COMPACT_ATOMS: atom_id res chain seq x y z
N MET A 1 -30.78 -9.20 60.31
CA MET A 1 -29.82 -8.27 59.61
C MET A 1 -29.61 -8.86 58.22
N LYS A 2 -30.26 -8.30 57.18
CA LYS A 2 -30.09 -8.70 55.79
C LYS A 2 -29.06 -7.78 55.14
N ARG A 3 -27.92 -8.31 54.69
CA ARG A 3 -26.91 -7.55 53.95
C ARG A 3 -27.21 -7.63 52.46
N SER A 4 -27.59 -6.51 51.88
CA SER A 4 -27.70 -6.37 50.42
C SER A 4 -26.33 -6.15 49.79
N PHE A 5 -25.91 -7.02 48.91
CA PHE A 5 -24.74 -6.83 48.05
C PHE A 5 -25.16 -6.05 46.82
N VAL A 6 -24.61 -4.87 46.62
CA VAL A 6 -24.74 -4.09 45.39
C VAL A 6 -23.60 -4.51 44.45
N LEU A 7 -23.94 -5.19 43.37
CA LEU A 7 -23.00 -5.44 42.25
C LEU A 7 -22.85 -4.15 41.44
N ALA A 8 -21.68 -3.54 41.49
CA ALA A 8 -21.31 -2.46 40.57
C ALA A 8 -20.87 -3.06 39.24
N SER A 9 -21.67 -2.86 38.21
CA SER A 9 -21.30 -3.24 36.82
C SER A 9 -20.32 -2.20 36.27
N LEU A 10 -19.04 -2.55 36.11
CA LEU A 10 -18.06 -1.76 35.37
C LEU A 10 -18.36 -1.92 33.87
N THR A 11 -18.94 -0.91 33.26
CA THR A 11 -19.01 -0.78 31.81
C THR A 11 -17.66 -0.30 31.28
N LEU A 12 -16.88 -1.19 30.66
CA LEU A 12 -15.72 -0.78 29.84
C LEU A 12 -16.23 0.00 28.63
N ALA A 13 -16.08 1.30 28.65
CA ALA A 13 -16.25 2.13 27.44
C ALA A 13 -15.11 1.80 26.47
N ALA A 14 -15.42 1.09 25.39
CA ALA A 14 -14.51 0.95 24.25
C ALA A 14 -14.37 2.33 23.61
N SER A 15 -13.21 2.96 23.77
CA SER A 15 -12.87 4.19 23.06
C SER A 15 -12.88 3.92 21.56
N ALA A 16 -13.77 4.58 20.82
CA ALA A 16 -13.73 4.57 19.36
C ALA A 16 -12.37 5.13 18.90
N PRO A 17 -11.75 4.54 17.86
CA PRO A 17 -10.53 5.10 17.32
C PRO A 17 -10.78 6.54 16.87
N ALA A 18 -9.86 7.44 17.20
CA ALA A 18 -9.91 8.83 16.75
C ALA A 18 -10.00 8.87 15.22
N ALA A 19 -10.90 9.68 14.69
CA ALA A 19 -11.01 9.85 13.26
C ALA A 19 -9.71 10.48 12.73
N ALA A 20 -9.14 9.88 11.67
CA ALA A 20 -7.94 10.44 11.03
C ALA A 20 -8.22 11.86 10.53
N GLY A 21 -7.23 12.74 10.63
CA GLY A 21 -7.30 14.08 10.06
C GLY A 21 -7.45 14.06 8.52
N PRO A 22 -7.69 15.23 7.89
CA PRO A 22 -7.81 15.33 6.45
C PRO A 22 -6.51 14.93 5.75
N ALA A 23 -6.63 14.29 4.60
CA ALA A 23 -5.48 14.04 3.73
C ALA A 23 -5.06 15.34 3.03
N THR A 24 -3.82 15.38 2.54
CA THR A 24 -3.36 16.45 1.64
C THR A 24 -4.21 16.49 0.37
N PRO A 25 -4.26 17.63 -0.36
CA PRO A 25 -5.13 17.78 -1.54
C PRO A 25 -4.98 16.65 -2.57
N LEU A 26 -3.73 16.20 -2.83
CA LEU A 26 -3.46 15.11 -3.77
C LEU A 26 -4.20 13.81 -3.39
N PHE A 27 -4.33 13.51 -2.12
CA PHE A 27 -4.91 12.26 -1.62
C PHE A 27 -6.32 12.41 -1.01
N SER A 28 -6.96 13.57 -1.23
CA SER A 28 -8.32 13.85 -0.74
C SER A 28 -9.44 13.31 -1.64
N SER A 29 -9.12 12.83 -2.85
CA SER A 29 -10.06 12.31 -3.84
C SER A 29 -9.50 11.08 -4.53
N ASP A 30 -10.39 10.24 -5.08
CA ASP A 30 -10.05 9.02 -5.83
C ASP A 30 -10.12 9.20 -7.35
N THR A 31 -10.58 10.38 -7.83
CA THR A 31 -10.68 10.68 -9.26
C THR A 31 -9.28 10.71 -9.89
N PRO A 32 -9.00 9.96 -10.95
CA PRO A 32 -7.70 9.98 -11.61
C PRO A 32 -7.32 11.39 -12.08
N ILE A 33 -6.04 11.74 -11.94
CA ILE A 33 -5.49 13.00 -12.43
C ILE A 33 -4.82 12.82 -13.79
N GLN A 34 -4.77 13.90 -14.59
CA GLN A 34 -4.04 13.94 -15.85
C GLN A 34 -2.66 14.56 -15.58
N VAL A 35 -1.61 13.81 -15.89
CA VAL A 35 -0.23 14.22 -15.64
C VAL A 35 0.55 14.22 -16.94
N ARG A 36 1.17 15.32 -17.30
CA ARG A 36 2.22 15.36 -18.32
C ARG A 36 3.57 15.41 -17.60
N LEU A 37 4.41 14.41 -17.82
CA LEU A 37 5.72 14.28 -17.20
C LEU A 37 6.79 14.34 -18.28
N GLN A 38 7.50 15.48 -18.37
CA GLN A 38 8.54 15.72 -19.35
C GLN A 38 9.93 15.74 -18.70
N GLY A 39 10.87 14.99 -19.26
CA GLY A 39 12.23 14.85 -18.75
C GLY A 39 12.99 13.76 -19.50
N PRO A 40 14.12 13.28 -18.97
CA PRO A 40 14.95 12.26 -19.63
C PRO A 40 14.32 10.86 -19.55
N ILE A 41 13.11 10.74 -20.09
CA ILE A 41 12.26 9.53 -19.97
C ILE A 41 12.91 8.33 -20.67
N ALA A 42 13.43 8.51 -21.89
CA ALA A 42 14.14 7.46 -22.62
C ALA A 42 15.41 7.01 -21.87
N THR A 43 16.09 7.95 -21.20
CA THR A 43 17.25 7.64 -20.37
C THR A 43 16.87 6.75 -19.18
N PHE A 44 15.76 7.01 -18.50
CA PHE A 44 15.31 6.16 -17.39
C PHE A 44 14.91 4.75 -17.86
N ALA A 45 14.45 4.60 -19.09
CA ALA A 45 14.15 3.29 -19.67
C ALA A 45 15.42 2.45 -19.93
N SER A 46 16.55 3.06 -20.19
CA SER A 46 17.83 2.38 -20.48
C SER A 46 18.81 2.37 -19.30
N ASN A 47 18.87 3.46 -18.53
CA ASN A 47 19.78 3.62 -17.39
C ASN A 47 18.99 3.68 -16.08
N ARG A 48 19.14 2.67 -15.26
CA ARG A 48 18.44 2.44 -13.99
C ARG A 48 19.10 3.06 -12.76
N SER A 49 20.09 3.93 -12.99
CA SER A 49 20.75 4.69 -11.91
C SER A 49 19.73 5.52 -11.12
N GLU A 50 19.85 5.53 -9.79
CA GLU A 50 19.01 6.32 -8.89
C GLU A 50 19.37 7.83 -8.88
N VAL A 51 20.29 8.25 -9.74
CA VAL A 51 20.66 9.66 -9.87
C VAL A 51 19.45 10.46 -10.32
N ALA A 52 19.09 11.45 -9.52
CA ALA A 52 17.98 12.33 -9.80
C ALA A 52 18.33 13.29 -10.99
N ARG A 53 17.39 13.45 -11.89
CA ARG A 53 17.52 14.32 -13.08
C ARG A 53 16.38 15.33 -13.12
N PRO A 54 16.64 16.59 -13.57
CA PRO A 54 15.61 17.60 -13.71
C PRO A 54 14.51 17.15 -14.66
N ALA A 55 13.28 17.54 -14.35
CA ALA A 55 12.10 17.29 -15.17
C ALA A 55 11.00 18.30 -14.85
N THR A 56 9.94 18.28 -15.64
CA THR A 56 8.75 19.10 -15.46
C THR A 56 7.51 18.20 -15.37
N MET A 57 6.67 18.47 -14.39
CA MET A 57 5.36 17.84 -14.23
C MET A 57 4.27 18.90 -14.39
N VAL A 58 3.29 18.63 -15.26
CA VAL A 58 2.14 19.51 -15.46
C VAL A 58 0.88 18.76 -15.08
N VAL A 59 0.07 19.37 -14.20
CA VAL A 59 -1.23 18.84 -13.75
C VAL A 59 -2.21 20.01 -13.63
N ASP A 60 -3.38 19.88 -14.23
CA ASP A 60 -4.44 20.89 -14.23
C ASP A 60 -3.95 22.30 -14.65
N GLY A 61 -3.05 22.34 -15.65
CA GLY A 61 -2.44 23.59 -16.13
C GLY A 61 -1.35 24.17 -15.23
N VAL A 62 -1.12 23.63 -14.04
CA VAL A 62 -0.05 24.06 -13.13
C VAL A 62 1.24 23.29 -13.45
N THR A 63 2.33 24.03 -13.59
CA THR A 63 3.67 23.49 -13.86
C THR A 63 4.47 23.37 -12.58
N TYR A 64 4.92 22.16 -12.30
CA TYR A 64 5.77 21.84 -11.14
C TYR A 64 7.17 21.47 -11.62
N PRO A 65 8.22 22.23 -11.27
CA PRO A 65 9.59 21.79 -11.47
C PRO A 65 9.90 20.66 -10.51
N VAL A 66 10.31 19.52 -11.07
CA VAL A 66 10.59 18.30 -10.30
C VAL A 66 11.96 17.74 -10.64
N SER A 67 12.47 16.85 -9.81
CA SER A 67 13.50 15.89 -10.19
C SER A 67 12.93 14.48 -10.14
N LEU A 68 13.33 13.68 -11.11
CA LEU A 68 12.93 12.28 -11.24
C LEU A 68 14.14 11.39 -11.00
N SER A 69 13.94 10.25 -10.32
CA SER A 69 14.92 9.18 -10.27
C SER A 69 14.23 7.82 -10.28
N PRO A 70 14.82 6.81 -10.96
CA PRO A 70 14.42 5.42 -10.79
C PRO A 70 14.46 5.00 -9.32
N ARG A 71 13.54 4.14 -8.89
CA ARG A 71 13.47 3.60 -7.54
C ARG A 71 13.12 2.11 -7.52
N GLY A 72 13.17 1.53 -6.32
CA GLY A 72 12.88 0.13 -6.11
C GLY A 72 14.09 -0.77 -6.40
N ILE A 73 13.92 -2.05 -6.15
CA ILE A 73 14.96 -3.07 -6.35
C ILE A 73 14.57 -3.92 -7.57
N THR A 74 13.56 -4.76 -7.45
CA THR A 74 13.16 -5.73 -8.47
C THR A 74 12.69 -5.05 -9.76
N ARG A 75 11.71 -4.15 -9.70
CA ARG A 75 11.19 -3.44 -10.89
C ARG A 75 12.17 -2.43 -11.50
N ARG A 76 13.30 -2.21 -10.89
CA ARG A 76 14.38 -1.40 -11.45
C ARG A 76 15.30 -2.22 -12.38
N THR A 77 15.24 -3.54 -12.37
CA THR A 77 16.02 -4.40 -13.27
C THR A 77 15.39 -4.43 -14.67
N ASN A 78 16.25 -4.44 -15.72
CA ASN A 78 15.81 -4.42 -17.12
C ASN A 78 15.04 -5.69 -17.51
N ASP A 79 15.38 -6.83 -16.91
CA ASP A 79 14.73 -8.12 -17.19
C ASP A 79 13.29 -8.16 -16.70
N ILE A 80 12.99 -7.39 -15.65
CA ILE A 80 11.66 -7.34 -15.03
C ILE A 80 10.78 -6.28 -15.69
N CYS A 81 11.27 -5.04 -15.79
CA CYS A 81 10.49 -3.91 -16.32
C CYS A 81 11.24 -3.18 -17.44
N ASP A 82 10.52 -2.79 -18.48
CA ASP A 82 11.03 -1.89 -19.54
C ASP A 82 11.16 -0.45 -19.03
N PHE A 83 10.39 -0.10 -17.99
CA PHE A 83 10.39 1.21 -17.37
C PHE A 83 10.28 1.11 -15.83
N PRO A 84 11.20 1.74 -15.07
CA PRO A 84 11.24 1.59 -13.62
C PRO A 84 10.15 2.43 -12.93
N PRO A 85 9.76 2.06 -11.69
CA PRO A 85 9.09 2.99 -10.80
C PRO A 85 9.94 4.24 -10.58
N LEU A 86 9.28 5.39 -10.36
CA LEU A 86 9.97 6.66 -10.20
C LEU A 86 9.77 7.25 -8.80
N ARG A 87 10.76 7.99 -8.36
CA ARG A 87 10.63 9.00 -7.32
C ARG A 87 10.44 10.35 -7.99
N VAL A 88 9.39 11.06 -7.60
CA VAL A 88 9.10 12.43 -8.04
C VAL A 88 9.37 13.35 -6.85
N THR A 89 10.33 14.23 -6.98
CA THR A 89 10.68 15.22 -5.94
C THR A 89 10.41 16.62 -6.46
N LEU A 90 9.53 17.35 -5.79
CA LEU A 90 9.31 18.78 -6.10
C LEU A 90 10.56 19.56 -5.70
N THR A 91 11.14 20.30 -6.64
CA THR A 91 12.36 21.08 -6.40
C THR A 91 12.07 22.44 -5.76
N ARG A 92 10.79 22.83 -5.73
CA ARG A 92 10.25 24.01 -5.03
C ARG A 92 8.95 23.63 -4.35
N ALA A 93 8.55 24.39 -3.33
CA ALA A 93 7.22 24.24 -2.73
C ALA A 93 6.13 24.42 -3.81
N ALA A 94 5.14 23.56 -3.80
CA ALA A 94 3.99 23.71 -4.68
C ALA A 94 3.19 24.97 -4.30
N PRO A 95 2.53 25.64 -5.26
CA PRO A 95 1.68 26.79 -4.96
C PRO A 95 0.60 26.45 -3.93
N ALA A 96 0.27 27.41 -3.06
CA ALA A 96 -0.83 27.29 -2.12
C ALA A 96 -2.16 27.04 -2.87
N GLY A 97 -2.99 26.16 -2.35
CA GLY A 97 -4.26 25.75 -2.96
C GLY A 97 -4.11 24.82 -4.17
N SER A 98 -2.87 24.49 -4.59
CA SER A 98 -2.67 23.54 -5.69
C SER A 98 -2.79 22.08 -5.21
N LEU A 99 -3.00 21.17 -6.18
CA LEU A 99 -3.15 19.75 -5.91
C LEU A 99 -1.95 19.13 -5.16
N PHE A 100 -0.72 19.63 -5.43
CA PHE A 100 0.51 19.16 -4.81
C PHE A 100 0.96 20.01 -3.63
N GLU A 101 0.11 20.87 -3.09
CA GLU A 101 0.41 21.60 -1.86
C GLU A 101 0.80 20.62 -0.74
N HIS A 102 1.85 20.98 0.00
CA HIS A 102 2.48 20.18 1.05
C HIS A 102 3.18 18.90 0.58
N GLN A 103 3.17 18.59 -0.72
CA GLN A 103 3.94 17.47 -1.23
C GLN A 103 5.39 17.88 -1.48
N ARG A 104 6.32 16.97 -1.14
CA ARG A 104 7.75 17.15 -1.38
C ARG A 104 8.34 16.03 -2.20
N ARG A 105 8.13 14.79 -1.79
CA ARG A 105 8.73 13.61 -2.39
C ARG A 105 7.72 12.47 -2.46
N LEU A 106 7.39 12.06 -3.65
CA LEU A 106 6.36 11.07 -3.91
C LEU A 106 6.94 9.82 -4.58
N LYS A 107 6.40 8.67 -4.22
CA LYS A 107 6.58 7.43 -4.96
C LYS A 107 5.56 7.39 -6.09
N LEU A 108 6.02 7.18 -7.32
CA LEU A 108 5.18 6.96 -8.48
C LEU A 108 5.35 5.51 -8.96
N VAL A 109 4.28 4.73 -8.86
CA VAL A 109 4.18 3.42 -9.49
C VAL A 109 3.91 3.62 -10.97
N THR A 110 4.76 3.07 -11.83
CA THR A 110 4.72 3.23 -13.28
C THR A 110 4.25 1.94 -13.97
N HIS A 111 4.13 1.98 -15.28
CA HIS A 111 3.58 0.90 -16.10
C HIS A 111 4.44 -0.38 -16.19
N CYS A 112 5.67 -0.41 -15.68
CA CYS A 112 6.62 -1.52 -15.79
C CYS A 112 6.89 -1.97 -17.23
N LYS A 113 5.91 -2.56 -17.92
CA LYS A 113 6.00 -2.95 -19.34
C LYS A 113 4.96 -2.22 -20.21
N ARG A 114 5.21 -2.18 -21.52
CA ARG A 114 4.37 -1.46 -22.47
C ARG A 114 3.03 -2.14 -22.75
N SER A 115 2.88 -3.42 -22.43
CA SER A 115 1.67 -4.20 -22.74
C SER A 115 0.46 -3.72 -21.92
N ALA A 116 -0.73 -3.87 -22.49
CA ALA A 116 -1.99 -3.55 -21.81
C ALA A 116 -2.19 -4.41 -20.55
N ASP A 117 -1.71 -5.64 -20.55
CA ASP A 117 -1.82 -6.55 -19.40
C ASP A 117 -1.07 -6.00 -18.17
N PHE A 118 0.10 -5.38 -18.35
CA PHE A 118 0.80 -4.73 -17.23
C PHE A 118 0.09 -3.49 -16.71
N GLN A 119 -0.73 -2.81 -17.52
CA GLN A 119 -1.62 -1.75 -17.04
C GLN A 119 -2.61 -2.31 -16.00
N GLN A 120 -3.16 -3.49 -16.28
CA GLN A 120 -4.07 -4.15 -15.33
C GLN A 120 -3.37 -4.53 -14.02
N LYS A 121 -2.07 -4.94 -14.08
CA LYS A 121 -1.29 -5.21 -12.86
C LYS A 121 -1.12 -3.95 -12.00
N VAL A 122 -0.83 -2.81 -12.61
CA VAL A 122 -0.75 -1.51 -11.91
C VAL A 122 -2.08 -1.16 -11.23
N LEU A 123 -3.21 -1.38 -11.92
CA LEU A 123 -4.54 -1.12 -11.37
C LEU A 123 -4.90 -2.09 -10.23
N LEU A 124 -4.46 -3.36 -10.30
CA LEU A 124 -4.64 -4.32 -9.22
C LEU A 124 -3.76 -4.01 -8.00
N GLU A 125 -2.54 -3.50 -8.19
CA GLU A 125 -1.70 -3.00 -7.09
C GLU A 125 -2.36 -1.77 -6.43
N TYR A 126 -2.89 -0.82 -7.22
CA TYR A 126 -3.69 0.27 -6.70
C TYR A 126 -4.90 -0.22 -5.91
N ALA A 127 -5.61 -1.27 -6.40
CA ALA A 127 -6.73 -1.88 -5.70
C ALA A 127 -6.32 -2.41 -4.32
N ALA A 128 -5.11 -2.98 -4.17
CA ALA A 128 -4.62 -3.46 -2.88
C ALA A 128 -4.52 -2.32 -1.85
N TYR A 129 -4.01 -1.13 -2.23
CA TYR A 129 -4.04 0.05 -1.36
C TYR A 129 -5.47 0.42 -0.95
N ARG A 130 -6.41 0.41 -1.91
CA ARG A 130 -7.81 0.74 -1.64
C ARG A 130 -8.50 -0.27 -0.74
N LEU A 131 -8.21 -1.57 -0.88
CA LEU A 131 -8.71 -2.63 0.02
C LEU A 131 -8.21 -2.40 1.45
N TYR A 132 -6.94 -2.02 1.64
CA TYR A 132 -6.42 -1.75 2.99
C TYR A 132 -7.03 -0.46 3.59
N ASN A 133 -7.35 0.54 2.76
CA ASN A 133 -8.08 1.74 3.21
C ASN A 133 -9.49 1.41 3.78
N LEU A 134 -10.14 0.33 3.31
CA LEU A 134 -11.40 -0.14 3.91
C LEU A 134 -11.21 -0.74 5.30
N MET A 135 -10.02 -1.29 5.61
CA MET A 135 -9.74 -1.88 6.91
C MET A 135 -9.39 -0.85 7.98
N THR A 136 -8.73 0.26 7.59
CA THR A 136 -8.19 1.21 8.56
C THR A 136 -7.77 2.53 7.92
N PRO A 137 -7.94 3.68 8.61
CA PRO A 137 -7.34 4.93 8.20
C PRO A 137 -5.80 4.96 8.37
N LEU A 138 -5.24 4.04 9.18
CA LEU A 138 -3.79 3.84 9.35
C LEU A 138 -3.23 3.07 8.15
N SER A 139 -3.27 3.70 6.99
CA SER A 139 -2.95 3.10 5.69
C SER A 139 -2.46 4.16 4.73
N PHE A 140 -1.60 3.82 3.79
CA PHE A 140 -1.26 4.73 2.71
C PHE A 140 -2.46 4.96 1.80
N ARG A 141 -2.71 6.20 1.41
CA ARG A 141 -3.59 6.53 0.30
C ARG A 141 -2.82 6.48 -1.01
N ALA A 142 -3.55 6.25 -2.09
CA ALA A 142 -2.99 6.23 -3.43
C ALA A 142 -3.88 7.07 -4.36
N ARG A 143 -3.28 7.72 -5.38
CA ARG A 143 -4.00 8.50 -6.36
C ARG A 143 -3.64 8.05 -7.77
N LEU A 144 -4.62 7.56 -8.52
CA LEU A 144 -4.45 7.19 -9.93
C LEU A 144 -4.09 8.42 -10.77
N ALA A 145 -3.21 8.19 -11.76
CA ALA A 145 -2.79 9.18 -12.72
C ALA A 145 -2.73 8.59 -14.13
N ASN A 146 -3.35 9.27 -15.09
CA ASN A 146 -3.12 9.04 -16.52
C ASN A 146 -1.90 9.88 -16.92
N ILE A 147 -0.79 9.25 -17.25
CA ILE A 147 0.49 9.93 -17.41
C ILE A 147 0.90 9.92 -18.87
N GLU A 148 1.05 11.10 -19.44
CA GLU A 148 1.74 11.33 -20.70
C GLU A 148 3.23 11.51 -20.40
N TYR A 149 4.04 10.54 -20.73
CA TYR A 149 5.50 10.63 -20.64
C TYR A 149 6.06 11.27 -21.90
N VAL A 150 6.86 12.32 -21.75
CA VAL A 150 7.44 13.10 -22.84
C VAL A 150 8.94 13.21 -22.59
N ASP A 151 9.74 12.92 -23.62
CA ASP A 151 11.19 13.00 -23.50
C ASP A 151 11.68 14.47 -23.50
N ASP A 152 12.94 14.69 -23.13
CA ASP A 152 13.57 16.04 -23.07
C ASP A 152 13.43 16.81 -24.38
N SER A 153 13.47 16.11 -25.51
CA SER A 153 13.26 16.69 -26.85
C SER A 153 11.84 17.18 -27.13
N GLY A 154 10.90 16.97 -26.19
CA GLY A 154 9.48 17.23 -26.40
C GLY A 154 8.74 16.12 -27.15
N LYS A 155 9.42 15.04 -27.57
CA LYS A 155 8.82 13.91 -28.26
C LYS A 155 8.00 13.06 -27.29
N PRO A 156 6.73 12.74 -27.61
CA PRO A 156 5.94 11.79 -26.84
C PRO A 156 6.63 10.42 -26.76
N TYR A 157 6.75 9.88 -25.55
CA TYR A 157 7.35 8.58 -25.29
C TYR A 157 6.27 7.49 -25.19
N ILE A 158 5.32 7.65 -24.24
CA ILE A 158 4.19 6.74 -24.04
C ILE A 158 3.15 7.39 -23.12
N SER A 159 1.88 7.00 -23.25
CA SER A 159 0.84 7.35 -22.28
C SER A 159 0.39 6.09 -21.54
N ARG A 160 0.43 6.11 -20.21
CA ARG A 160 0.13 4.96 -19.34
C ARG A 160 -0.47 5.39 -18.02
N VAL A 161 -1.27 4.49 -17.43
CA VAL A 161 -1.74 4.64 -16.06
C VAL A 161 -0.58 4.36 -15.09
N GLY A 162 -0.54 5.14 -14.05
CA GLY A 162 0.28 4.93 -12.86
C GLY A 162 -0.47 5.43 -11.63
N PHE A 163 0.16 5.42 -10.47
CA PHE A 163 -0.41 6.04 -9.29
C PHE A 163 0.66 6.59 -8.35
N PHE A 164 0.34 7.69 -7.69
CA PHE A 164 1.12 8.24 -6.59
C PHE A 164 0.74 7.56 -5.29
N ILE A 165 1.73 7.34 -4.43
CA ILE A 165 1.56 6.82 -3.06
C ILE A 165 1.81 7.98 -2.09
N GLU A 166 0.94 8.10 -1.08
CA GLU A 166 1.04 9.05 0.02
C GLU A 166 2.41 8.95 0.71
N ASP A 167 2.99 10.07 1.12
CA ASP A 167 4.20 10.04 1.93
C ASP A 167 3.90 9.53 3.33
N PHE A 168 4.85 8.80 3.94
CA PHE A 168 4.65 8.20 5.24
C PHE A 168 4.48 9.23 6.36
N ASP A 169 5.15 10.38 6.24
CA ASP A 169 4.99 11.49 7.19
C ASP A 169 3.57 12.07 7.16
N ASP A 170 2.92 12.09 5.97
CA ASP A 170 1.53 12.53 5.85
C ASP A 170 0.57 11.50 6.47
N VAL A 171 0.84 10.19 6.29
CA VAL A 171 0.11 9.13 7.02
C VAL A 171 0.26 9.30 8.54
N ALA A 172 1.46 9.57 9.01
CA ALA A 172 1.75 9.81 10.43
C ALA A 172 0.96 11.01 10.96
N LYS A 173 1.11 12.17 10.31
CA LYS A 173 0.48 13.44 10.73
C LYS A 173 -1.04 13.34 10.83
N ARG A 174 -1.73 12.80 9.78
CA ARG A 174 -3.19 12.73 9.80
C ARG A 174 -3.76 11.76 10.82
N ASN A 175 -2.92 10.90 11.40
CA ASN A 175 -3.28 9.97 12.47
C ASN A 175 -2.71 10.36 13.84
N ASP A 176 -2.14 11.55 13.99
CA ASP A 176 -1.51 12.04 15.22
C ASP A 176 -0.41 11.09 15.74
N LEU A 177 0.37 10.56 14.80
CA LEU A 177 1.49 9.63 15.04
C LEU A 177 2.76 10.19 14.39
N ARG A 178 3.88 9.48 14.58
CA ARG A 178 5.18 9.79 13.96
C ARG A 178 5.84 8.53 13.42
N ASP A 179 6.81 8.67 12.51
CA ASP A 179 7.70 7.58 12.13
C ASP A 179 8.46 7.05 13.35
N ALA A 180 8.52 5.74 13.50
CA ALA A 180 9.13 5.12 14.68
C ALA A 180 10.66 5.06 14.63
N HIS A 181 11.29 5.14 13.42
CA HIS A 181 12.73 5.05 13.20
C HIS A 181 13.41 3.95 14.02
N GLN A 182 13.16 2.70 13.69
CA GLN A 182 13.71 1.55 14.39
C GLN A 182 14.86 0.90 13.60
N GLY A 183 15.77 0.26 14.31
CA GLY A 183 16.77 -0.61 13.68
C GLY A 183 16.14 -1.76 12.90
N SER A 184 16.97 -2.59 12.26
CA SER A 184 16.51 -3.63 11.32
C SER A 184 15.65 -4.75 11.94
N LEU A 185 15.56 -4.84 13.27
CA LEU A 185 14.74 -5.83 13.97
C LEU A 185 14.03 -5.21 15.16
N VAL A 186 12.71 -5.43 15.26
CA VAL A 186 11.86 -4.96 16.36
C VAL A 186 11.27 -6.15 17.09
N PRO A 187 11.34 -6.20 18.45
CA PRO A 187 10.69 -7.25 19.23
C PRO A 187 9.17 -7.26 19.01
N LEU A 188 8.58 -8.47 18.89
CA LEU A 188 7.15 -8.61 18.63
C LEU A 188 6.28 -7.91 19.69
N GLN A 189 6.71 -7.92 20.95
CA GLN A 189 6.02 -7.28 22.08
C GLN A 189 5.89 -5.76 21.94
N ARG A 190 6.67 -5.15 21.05
CA ARG A 190 6.58 -3.72 20.74
C ARG A 190 5.64 -3.42 19.58
N ILE A 191 5.16 -4.44 18.86
CA ILE A 191 4.15 -4.27 17.81
C ILE A 191 2.76 -4.24 18.44
N ASP A 192 1.96 -3.24 18.11
CA ASP A 192 0.55 -3.19 18.51
C ASP A 192 -0.18 -4.43 17.97
N ALA A 193 -0.77 -5.23 18.86
CA ALA A 193 -1.36 -6.50 18.49
C ALA A 193 -2.56 -6.35 17.55
N THR A 194 -3.34 -5.27 17.70
CA THR A 194 -4.51 -5.00 16.84
C THR A 194 -4.07 -4.63 15.43
N ALA A 195 -3.10 -3.73 15.32
CA ALA A 195 -2.55 -3.33 14.02
C ALA A 195 -1.78 -4.48 13.36
N GLY A 196 -0.98 -5.23 14.12
CA GLY A 196 -0.25 -6.40 13.63
C GLY A 196 -1.17 -7.52 13.15
N GLY A 197 -2.25 -7.79 13.89
CA GLY A 197 -3.28 -8.76 13.48
C GLY A 197 -3.98 -8.33 12.19
N ARG A 198 -4.35 -7.05 12.07
CA ARG A 198 -4.98 -6.47 10.87
C ARG A 198 -4.03 -6.51 9.67
N PHE A 199 -2.78 -6.14 9.84
CA PHE A 199 -1.73 -6.22 8.83
C PHE A 199 -1.64 -7.66 8.28
N ALA A 200 -1.49 -8.66 9.15
CA ALA A 200 -1.35 -10.06 8.75
C ALA A 200 -2.60 -10.62 8.05
N VAL A 201 -3.81 -10.21 8.46
CA VAL A 201 -5.06 -10.59 7.78
C VAL A 201 -5.15 -9.96 6.41
N PHE A 202 -4.74 -8.71 6.26
CA PHE A 202 -4.72 -8.05 4.95
C PHE A 202 -3.73 -8.74 3.99
N GLU A 203 -2.51 -9.01 4.43
CA GLU A 203 -1.52 -9.70 3.61
C GLU A 203 -1.98 -11.11 3.21
N TYR A 204 -2.68 -11.81 4.10
CA TYR A 204 -3.36 -13.07 3.75
C TYR A 204 -4.48 -12.85 2.73
N MET A 205 -5.31 -11.80 2.88
CA MET A 205 -6.41 -11.47 1.97
C MET A 205 -5.91 -11.35 0.54
N ILE A 206 -4.82 -10.60 0.31
CA ILE A 206 -4.24 -10.39 -1.01
C ILE A 206 -3.20 -11.45 -1.40
N SER A 207 -2.93 -12.43 -0.51
CA SER A 207 -1.88 -13.45 -0.69
C SER A 207 -0.51 -12.83 -0.98
N ASN A 208 -0.08 -11.90 -0.14
CA ASN A 208 1.25 -11.32 -0.20
C ASN A 208 2.18 -11.98 0.81
N TYR A 209 3.43 -12.21 0.41
CA TYR A 209 4.45 -12.85 1.23
C TYR A 209 5.72 -12.01 1.33
N ASP A 210 5.82 -10.98 0.52
CA ASP A 210 7.00 -10.11 0.43
C ASP A 210 6.94 -8.99 1.48
N TRP A 211 6.83 -9.41 2.75
CA TRP A 211 6.72 -8.46 3.85
C TRP A 211 7.30 -8.98 5.17
N SER A 212 7.66 -8.06 6.02
CA SER A 212 7.86 -8.30 7.46
C SER A 212 7.44 -7.07 8.24
N MET A 213 6.60 -7.22 9.27
CA MET A 213 6.20 -6.11 10.13
C MET A 213 7.19 -5.82 11.25
N ARG A 214 8.32 -6.55 11.33
CA ARG A 214 9.29 -6.41 12.42
C ARG A 214 10.76 -6.57 12.00
N ALA A 215 11.03 -6.89 10.77
CA ALA A 215 12.40 -7.10 10.29
C ALA A 215 12.63 -6.46 8.92
N ALA A 216 13.85 -6.01 8.68
CA ALA A 216 14.40 -5.57 7.40
C ALA A 216 15.78 -6.21 7.19
N PRO A 217 16.36 -6.15 6.00
CA PRO A 217 17.75 -6.49 5.77
C PRO A 217 18.69 -5.76 6.74
N LYS A 218 19.81 -6.42 7.10
CA LYS A 218 20.79 -5.83 8.03
C LYS A 218 21.30 -4.48 7.51
N GLY A 219 21.21 -3.46 8.34
CA GLY A 219 21.65 -2.10 8.01
C GLY A 219 20.54 -1.20 7.45
N GLU A 220 19.33 -1.74 7.22
CA GLU A 220 18.14 -0.98 6.84
C GLU A 220 17.23 -0.75 8.04
N GLU A 221 16.42 0.30 8.00
CA GLU A 221 15.36 0.52 8.99
C GLU A 221 14.22 -0.49 8.79
N CYS A 222 13.67 -0.97 9.91
CA CYS A 222 12.46 -1.79 9.88
C CYS A 222 11.31 -1.02 9.21
N CYS A 223 10.53 -1.63 8.32
CA CYS A 223 10.51 -3.05 8.07
C CYS A 223 10.45 -3.34 6.55
N HIS A 224 10.55 -4.62 6.14
CA HIS A 224 10.42 -4.97 4.72
C HIS A 224 8.97 -4.80 4.26
N ASN A 225 8.76 -3.95 3.25
CA ASN A 225 7.43 -3.58 2.73
C ASN A 225 6.41 -3.19 3.81
N GLY A 226 6.90 -2.62 4.90
CA GLY A 226 6.14 -2.10 6.03
C GLY A 226 6.86 -0.92 6.67
N ARG A 227 6.10 0.00 7.26
CA ARG A 227 6.63 1.10 8.06
C ARG A 227 5.97 1.08 9.43
N LEU A 228 6.68 1.56 10.44
CA LEU A 228 6.19 1.58 11.83
C LEU A 228 5.84 3.00 12.25
N LEU A 229 4.60 3.21 12.65
CA LEU A 229 4.16 4.45 13.31
C LEU A 229 4.26 4.29 14.83
N ALA A 230 4.61 5.38 15.51
CA ALA A 230 4.65 5.46 16.97
C ALA A 230 3.75 6.59 17.46
N GLY A 231 2.92 6.29 18.47
CA GLY A 231 2.18 7.27 19.27
C GLY A 231 2.96 7.69 20.53
N ALA A 232 2.31 8.51 21.35
CA ALA A 232 2.84 8.89 22.66
C ALA A 232 2.89 7.70 23.63
N VAL A 233 1.93 6.77 23.49
CA VAL A 233 1.78 5.58 24.33
C VAL A 233 1.37 4.40 23.45
N GLY A 234 1.78 3.19 23.81
CA GLY A 234 1.39 1.96 23.11
C GLY A 234 2.51 1.34 22.27
N GLY A 235 2.15 0.33 21.53
CA GLY A 235 3.05 -0.38 20.61
C GLY A 235 3.22 0.36 19.28
N PHE A 236 4.17 -0.10 18.49
CA PHE A 236 4.33 0.35 17.10
C PHE A 236 3.21 -0.17 16.21
N VAL A 237 2.66 0.70 15.39
CA VAL A 237 1.62 0.37 14.41
C VAL A 237 2.27 0.08 13.06
N PRO A 238 2.29 -1.17 12.58
CA PRO A 238 2.81 -1.51 11.27
C PRO A 238 1.81 -1.11 10.18
N VAL A 239 2.31 -0.45 9.14
CA VAL A 239 1.54 -0.03 7.95
C VAL A 239 2.16 -0.66 6.71
N PRO A 240 1.46 -1.56 6.00
CA PRO A 240 1.98 -2.23 4.80
C PRO A 240 1.97 -1.32 3.57
N TYR A 241 2.88 -1.60 2.65
CA TYR A 241 2.94 -1.00 1.31
C TYR A 241 3.68 -1.92 0.34
N ASP A 242 3.69 -1.59 -0.97
CA ASP A 242 4.38 -2.33 -2.04
C ASP A 242 3.79 -3.73 -2.27
N PHE A 243 2.62 -3.78 -2.92
CA PHE A 243 1.80 -5.00 -3.02
C PHE A 243 1.93 -5.72 -4.36
N ASP A 244 2.89 -5.35 -5.20
CA ASP A 244 3.05 -5.89 -6.55
C ASP A 244 3.41 -7.39 -6.60
N PHE A 245 4.02 -7.92 -5.52
CA PHE A 245 4.29 -9.36 -5.37
C PHE A 245 3.08 -10.17 -4.88
N SER A 246 1.94 -9.54 -4.59
CA SER A 246 0.76 -10.26 -4.08
C SER A 246 0.10 -11.17 -5.12
N GLY A 247 -0.56 -12.22 -4.64
CA GLY A 247 -1.39 -13.10 -5.46
C GLY A 247 -2.60 -12.39 -6.10
N LEU A 248 -3.07 -11.29 -5.52
CA LEU A 248 -4.09 -10.42 -6.13
C LEU A 248 -3.56 -9.80 -7.43
N VAL A 249 -2.37 -9.24 -7.42
CA VAL A 249 -1.71 -8.65 -8.59
C VAL A 249 -1.25 -9.75 -9.54
N SER A 250 -0.65 -10.81 -9.00
CA SER A 250 -0.13 -11.95 -9.77
C SER A 250 0.78 -11.50 -10.91
N ALA A 251 1.77 -10.65 -10.58
CA ALA A 251 2.76 -10.20 -11.53
C ALA A 251 3.63 -11.39 -12.00
N PRO A 252 4.09 -11.43 -13.27
CA PRO A 252 4.88 -12.55 -13.77
C PRO A 252 6.21 -12.80 -13.01
N TYR A 253 6.73 -11.80 -12.34
CA TYR A 253 7.94 -11.89 -11.52
C TYR A 253 7.68 -12.28 -10.07
N ALA A 254 6.41 -12.33 -9.64
CA ALA A 254 6.04 -12.74 -8.29
C ALA A 254 5.97 -14.28 -8.22
N GLY A 255 6.93 -14.87 -7.53
CA GLY A 255 7.00 -16.32 -7.29
C GLY A 255 6.68 -16.69 -5.84
N PRO A 256 6.46 -17.99 -5.55
CA PRO A 256 6.38 -18.48 -4.18
C PRO A 256 7.70 -18.21 -3.45
N PRO A 257 7.67 -17.63 -2.24
CA PRO A 257 8.88 -17.40 -1.48
C PRO A 257 9.42 -18.71 -0.90
N GLU A 258 10.73 -18.78 -0.73
CA GLU A 258 11.37 -19.92 -0.10
C GLU A 258 10.85 -20.17 1.33
N GLY A 259 10.65 -21.43 1.68
CA GLY A 259 10.20 -21.85 3.02
C GLY A 259 8.72 -21.63 3.32
N VAL A 260 7.92 -21.16 2.36
CA VAL A 260 6.47 -21.09 2.49
C VAL A 260 5.83 -22.23 1.67
N PRO A 261 4.97 -23.08 2.28
CA PRO A 261 4.39 -24.25 1.61
C PRO A 261 3.25 -23.87 0.66
N ILE A 262 3.58 -23.21 -0.44
CA ILE A 262 2.67 -22.83 -1.52
C ILE A 262 3.31 -23.14 -2.88
N ASP A 263 2.50 -23.53 -3.86
CA ASP A 263 2.96 -23.84 -5.23
C ASP A 263 2.99 -22.58 -6.13
N ASN A 264 2.18 -21.59 -5.80
CA ASN A 264 2.11 -20.31 -6.51
C ASN A 264 1.63 -19.19 -5.59
N VAL A 265 1.91 -17.93 -5.94
CA VAL A 265 1.59 -16.74 -5.12
C VAL A 265 0.10 -16.53 -4.85
N ARG A 266 -0.79 -17.19 -5.59
CA ARG A 266 -2.25 -17.08 -5.38
C ARG A 266 -2.78 -18.02 -4.30
N GLN A 267 -1.99 -19.00 -3.85
CA GLN A 267 -2.33 -19.84 -2.70
C GLN A 267 -2.12 -19.07 -1.40
N ARG A 268 -3.11 -19.07 -0.52
CA ARG A 268 -3.04 -18.37 0.76
C ARG A 268 -2.44 -19.25 1.84
N ASN A 269 -1.46 -18.71 2.56
CA ASN A 269 -0.90 -19.28 3.77
C ASN A 269 -0.78 -18.17 4.83
N TYR A 270 -1.36 -18.33 6.01
CA TYR A 270 -1.33 -17.32 7.04
C TYR A 270 0.04 -17.28 7.73
N ARG A 271 0.65 -16.09 7.74
CA ARG A 271 1.97 -15.84 8.34
C ARG A 271 1.94 -14.82 9.48
N GLY A 272 0.76 -14.53 10.00
CA GLY A 272 0.64 -13.68 11.20
C GLY A 272 1.12 -14.40 12.45
N TYR A 273 1.50 -13.64 13.46
CA TYR A 273 2.02 -14.15 14.72
C TYR A 273 0.92 -14.80 15.57
N CYS A 274 1.21 -15.93 16.20
CA CYS A 274 0.28 -16.63 17.09
C CYS A 274 -0.16 -15.75 18.27
N ALA A 275 0.74 -14.93 18.78
CA ALA A 275 0.45 -13.96 19.84
C ALA A 275 -0.62 -12.91 19.45
N HIS A 276 -0.85 -12.66 18.15
CA HIS A 276 -1.82 -11.68 17.65
C HIS A 276 -3.08 -12.32 17.03
N VAL A 277 -3.27 -13.64 17.15
CA VAL A 277 -4.38 -14.38 16.50
C VAL A 277 -5.75 -13.89 16.95
N ALA A 278 -5.93 -13.51 18.21
CA ALA A 278 -7.21 -12.99 18.70
C ALA A 278 -7.60 -11.70 17.96
N GLN A 279 -6.66 -10.78 17.80
CA GLN A 279 -6.85 -9.51 17.09
C GLN A 279 -7.00 -9.72 15.57
N ALA A 280 -6.27 -10.68 15.02
CA ALA A 280 -6.43 -11.07 13.62
C ALA A 280 -7.83 -11.64 13.34
N ARG A 281 -8.39 -12.46 14.24
CA ARG A 281 -9.79 -12.94 14.14
C ARG A 281 -10.78 -11.77 14.15
N ALA A 282 -10.59 -10.80 15.02
CA ALA A 282 -11.42 -9.60 15.07
C ALA A 282 -11.33 -8.79 13.76
N ALA A 283 -10.13 -8.60 13.21
CA ALA A 283 -9.93 -7.92 11.93
C ALA A 283 -10.58 -8.66 10.75
N ALA A 284 -10.48 -9.99 10.71
CA ALA A 284 -11.14 -10.81 9.68
C ALA A 284 -12.67 -10.73 9.77
N ALA A 285 -13.23 -10.77 10.98
CA ALA A 285 -14.67 -10.62 11.21
C ALA A 285 -15.16 -9.22 10.80
N GLN A 286 -14.40 -8.15 11.11
CA GLN A 286 -14.69 -6.79 10.66
C GLN A 286 -14.70 -6.68 9.14
N ALA A 287 -13.73 -7.27 8.44
CA ALA A 287 -13.70 -7.31 6.98
C ALA A 287 -14.89 -8.10 6.42
N ALA A 288 -15.26 -9.24 7.01
CA ALA A 288 -16.40 -10.04 6.59
C ALA A 288 -17.74 -9.30 6.74
N ALA A 289 -17.91 -8.48 7.77
CA ALA A 289 -19.07 -7.62 7.95
C ALA A 289 -19.22 -6.56 6.83
N GLN A 290 -18.13 -6.23 6.14
CA GLN A 290 -18.10 -5.27 5.03
C GLN A 290 -17.85 -5.95 3.67
N ARG A 291 -18.09 -7.27 3.56
CA ARG A 291 -17.79 -8.09 2.36
C ARG A 291 -18.21 -7.44 1.05
N ALA A 292 -19.41 -6.87 0.99
CA ALA A 292 -19.93 -6.22 -0.22
C ALA A 292 -19.04 -5.06 -0.69
N SER A 293 -18.51 -4.25 0.24
CA SER A 293 -17.61 -3.14 -0.08
C SER A 293 -16.28 -3.63 -0.67
N TYR A 294 -15.72 -4.71 -0.11
CA TYR A 294 -14.48 -5.31 -0.63
C TYR A 294 -14.68 -5.90 -2.03
N LEU A 295 -15.76 -6.63 -2.27
CA LEU A 295 -16.04 -7.26 -3.57
C LEU A 295 -16.42 -6.21 -4.63
N GLY A 296 -17.18 -5.18 -4.26
CA GLY A 296 -17.61 -4.11 -5.14
C GLY A 296 -16.51 -3.12 -5.52
N LEU A 297 -15.40 -3.06 -4.76
CA LEU A 297 -14.32 -2.11 -4.99
C LEU A 297 -13.76 -2.17 -6.41
N PHE A 298 -13.59 -3.36 -6.97
CA PHE A 298 -12.94 -3.53 -8.27
C PHE A 298 -13.74 -2.88 -9.40
N ALA A 299 -15.07 -2.85 -9.32
CA ALA A 299 -15.92 -2.17 -10.29
C ALA A 299 -15.79 -0.63 -10.25
N THR A 300 -15.25 -0.08 -9.15
CA THR A 300 -15.04 1.37 -9.01
C THR A 300 -13.69 1.86 -9.52
N ILE A 301 -12.79 0.94 -9.91
CA ILE A 301 -11.43 1.31 -10.34
C ILE A 301 -11.42 1.68 -11.82
N PRO A 302 -11.18 2.95 -12.16
CA PRO A 302 -11.14 3.40 -13.54
C PRO A 302 -10.08 2.65 -14.37
N GLY A 303 -10.45 2.13 -15.52
CA GLY A 303 -9.56 1.43 -16.42
C GLY A 303 -9.27 -0.05 -16.09
N LEU A 304 -9.74 -0.55 -14.95
CA LEU A 304 -9.71 -2.00 -14.68
C LEU A 304 -10.78 -2.67 -15.54
N ASP A 305 -10.39 -3.59 -16.42
CA ASP A 305 -11.31 -4.27 -17.33
C ASP A 305 -12.21 -5.29 -16.61
N ALA A 306 -13.35 -5.61 -17.22
CA ALA A 306 -14.38 -6.47 -16.62
C ALA A 306 -13.85 -7.87 -16.24
N ASN A 307 -12.93 -8.44 -17.02
CA ASN A 307 -12.34 -9.73 -16.72
C ASN A 307 -11.45 -9.67 -15.46
N ASN A 308 -10.60 -8.66 -15.37
CA ASN A 308 -9.76 -8.47 -14.18
C ASN A 308 -10.58 -8.06 -12.96
N GLN A 309 -11.66 -7.27 -13.10
CA GLN A 309 -12.62 -7.00 -12.02
C GLN A 309 -13.22 -8.29 -11.48
N ALA A 310 -13.75 -9.15 -12.34
CA ALA A 310 -14.38 -10.42 -11.95
C ALA A 310 -13.36 -11.38 -11.30
N ARG A 311 -12.15 -11.51 -11.87
CA ARG A 311 -11.08 -12.36 -11.33
C ARG A 311 -10.58 -11.89 -9.97
N ALA A 312 -10.46 -10.59 -9.76
CA ALA A 312 -10.04 -10.00 -8.49
C ALA A 312 -11.13 -10.16 -7.43
N ALA A 313 -12.39 -9.87 -7.77
CA ALA A 313 -13.52 -10.09 -6.86
C ALA A 313 -13.64 -11.56 -6.44
N SER A 314 -13.53 -12.50 -7.39
CA SER A 314 -13.52 -13.94 -7.11
C SER A 314 -12.33 -14.35 -6.23
N PHE A 315 -11.16 -13.75 -6.44
CA PHE A 315 -10.00 -14.00 -5.59
C PHE A 315 -10.24 -13.53 -4.15
N ILE A 316 -10.80 -12.35 -3.93
CA ILE A 316 -11.15 -11.84 -2.59
C ILE A 316 -12.32 -12.63 -1.99
N GLN A 317 -13.28 -13.11 -2.79
CA GLN A 317 -14.34 -14.00 -2.31
C GLN A 317 -13.77 -15.30 -1.68
N GLY A 318 -12.66 -15.83 -2.22
CA GLY A 318 -11.94 -16.96 -1.64
C GLY A 318 -11.40 -16.65 -0.23
N PHE A 319 -10.93 -15.43 0.03
CA PHE A 319 -10.56 -15.00 1.39
C PHE A 319 -11.76 -15.08 2.34
N PHE A 320 -12.93 -14.61 1.94
CA PHE A 320 -14.11 -14.67 2.78
C PHE A 320 -14.58 -16.10 3.03
N ALA A 321 -14.43 -17.00 2.06
CA ALA A 321 -14.69 -18.43 2.28
C ALA A 321 -13.72 -19.04 3.31
N ASP A 322 -12.46 -18.63 3.31
CA ASP A 322 -11.48 -19.02 4.32
C ASP A 322 -11.82 -18.45 5.71
N VAL A 323 -12.38 -17.24 5.79
CA VAL A 323 -12.91 -16.66 7.06
C VAL A 323 -14.08 -17.49 7.58
N ASP A 324 -15.08 -17.72 6.74
CA ASP A 324 -16.32 -18.44 7.10
C ASP A 324 -16.04 -19.85 7.57
N SER A 325 -15.05 -20.52 6.98
CA SER A 325 -14.63 -21.88 7.36
C SER A 325 -13.64 -21.94 8.53
N GLY A 326 -13.15 -20.80 9.01
CA GLY A 326 -12.11 -20.71 10.05
C GLY A 326 -10.73 -21.22 9.61
N LYS A 327 -10.49 -21.36 8.30
CA LYS A 327 -9.25 -21.94 7.75
C LYS A 327 -8.03 -21.07 7.96
N ILE A 328 -8.19 -19.73 7.99
CA ILE A 328 -7.09 -18.74 7.98
C ILE A 328 -6.05 -19.02 9.06
N PHE A 329 -6.48 -19.28 10.29
CA PHE A 329 -5.61 -19.24 11.48
C PHE A 329 -5.03 -20.61 11.85
N LYS A 330 -5.00 -21.57 10.92
CA LYS A 330 -4.43 -22.91 11.15
C LYS A 330 -2.90 -22.90 11.19
N THR A 331 -2.28 -21.90 10.52
CA THR A 331 -0.84 -21.73 10.46
C THR A 331 -0.50 -20.31 10.93
N CYS A 332 -0.01 -20.16 12.15
CA CYS A 332 0.54 -18.89 12.63
C CYS A 332 2.03 -19.07 12.95
N VAL A 333 2.80 -17.97 13.05
CA VAL A 333 4.24 -17.98 13.33
C VAL A 333 4.46 -17.61 14.80
N ASN A 334 5.41 -18.28 15.45
CA ASN A 334 5.81 -17.99 16.84
C ASN A 334 6.86 -16.87 16.92
#